data_f8f401924937a10bdf0e268e08e2de86
#
_entry.id   f8f401924937a10bdf0e268e08e2de86
#
_cell.length_a   1.000
_cell.length_b   1.000
_cell.length_c   1.000
_cell.angle_alpha   90.00
_cell.angle_beta   90.00
_cell.angle_gamma   90.00
#
_symmetry.space_group_name_H-M   'P 1'
#
loop_
_entity.id
_entity.type
_entity.pdbx_description
1 polymer ?
#
loop_
_entity_poly.entity_id
_entity_poly.type
_entity_poly.pdbx_seq_one_letter_code
_entity_poly.pdbx_strand_id
1 'polypeptide(L)'
;MELKTGSAESTLDDKGRVSIPVRFREQYQGDLVITRGRERCAWIMTASVWERYEQDLRTRSKEEGLNDEQWDSLEYKLFGHAQELELDKAGRIAIPLTLRKYANLSKDCIVINGKNRMSIWDCETFETYLEEKEPMVREAMNKLGSQDIFRTG
;
A
#
# COMPACT_ATOMS: atom_id res chain seq x y z
N MET A 1 19.33 15.32 -3.06
CA MET A 1 18.73 14.00 -2.81
C MET A 1 17.30 13.97 -3.32
N GLU A 2 16.95 12.95 -4.06
CA GLU A 2 15.55 12.76 -4.49
C GLU A 2 14.85 11.84 -3.48
N LEU A 3 13.77 12.33 -2.92
CA LEU A 3 13.03 11.59 -1.92
C LEU A 3 12.25 10.42 -2.55
N LYS A 4 12.49 9.20 -2.09
CA LYS A 4 11.83 7.99 -2.59
C LYS A 4 10.52 7.68 -1.84
N THR A 5 10.36 8.18 -0.64
CA THR A 5 9.12 8.06 0.12
C THR A 5 8.28 9.32 -0.04
N GLY A 6 7.00 9.21 0.25
CA GLY A 6 6.11 10.36 0.19
C GLY A 6 4.88 10.08 -0.63
N SER A 7 4.16 11.12 -0.98
CA SER A 7 2.91 11.00 -1.72
C SER A 7 2.84 11.97 -2.89
N ALA A 8 1.99 11.64 -3.84
CA ALA A 8 1.65 12.52 -4.95
C ALA A 8 0.22 12.24 -5.40
N GLU A 9 -0.49 13.31 -5.72
CA GLU A 9 -1.82 13.17 -6.29
C GLU A 9 -1.70 12.65 -7.72
N SER A 10 -2.66 11.85 -8.16
CA SER A 10 -2.71 11.30 -9.49
C SER A 10 -4.16 11.14 -9.92
N THR A 11 -4.35 10.79 -11.16
CA THR A 11 -5.68 10.67 -11.77
C THR A 11 -5.91 9.24 -12.27
N LEU A 12 -7.08 8.71 -11.96
CA LEU A 12 -7.56 7.44 -12.52
C LEU A 12 -8.20 7.77 -13.86
N ASP A 13 -7.69 7.20 -14.94
CA ASP A 13 -8.25 7.44 -16.27
C ASP A 13 -9.45 6.52 -16.56
N ASP A 14 -10.08 6.73 -17.72
CA ASP A 14 -11.28 5.99 -18.13
C ASP A 14 -11.03 4.49 -18.29
N LYS A 15 -9.78 4.09 -18.47
CA LYS A 15 -9.39 2.68 -18.62
C LYS A 15 -8.90 2.07 -17.30
N GLY A 16 -9.05 2.79 -16.20
CA GLY A 16 -8.66 2.28 -14.89
C GLY A 16 -7.17 2.34 -14.61
N ARG A 17 -6.44 3.25 -15.25
CA ARG A 17 -5.00 3.38 -15.08
C ARG A 17 -4.68 4.60 -14.24
N VAL A 18 -3.68 4.45 -13.37
CA VAL A 18 -3.16 5.52 -12.52
C VAL A 18 -1.69 5.74 -12.86
N SER A 19 -1.31 7.00 -13.08
CA SER A 19 0.09 7.36 -13.34
C SER A 19 0.88 7.32 -12.04
N ILE A 20 2.02 6.67 -12.08
CA ILE A 20 2.93 6.60 -10.94
C ILE A 20 3.95 7.73 -11.08
N PRO A 21 4.18 8.52 -10.01
CA PRO A 21 5.16 9.59 -10.06
C PRO A 21 6.53 9.11 -10.54
N VAL A 22 7.18 9.91 -11.37
CA VAL A 22 8.48 9.56 -11.94
C VAL A 22 9.47 9.16 -10.85
N ARG A 23 9.49 9.90 -9.73
CA ARG A 23 10.44 9.64 -8.64
C ARG A 23 10.27 8.28 -7.97
N PHE A 24 9.12 7.61 -8.14
CA PHE A 24 8.89 6.29 -7.59
C PHE A 24 9.13 5.17 -8.61
N ARG A 25 9.10 5.47 -9.90
CA ARG A 25 9.12 4.46 -10.97
C ARG A 25 10.35 3.57 -10.97
N GLU A 26 11.50 4.11 -10.61
CA GLU A 26 12.75 3.34 -10.60
C GLU A 26 12.65 2.14 -9.65
N GLN A 27 12.02 2.33 -8.50
CA GLN A 27 11.85 1.27 -7.50
C GLN A 27 10.90 0.17 -7.96
N TYR A 28 10.00 0.49 -8.88
CA TYR A 28 8.89 -0.41 -9.27
C TYR A 28 8.99 -0.89 -10.72
N GLN A 29 10.20 -1.10 -11.19
CA GLN A 29 10.42 -1.70 -12.51
C GLN A 29 10.27 -3.21 -12.45
N GLY A 30 9.89 -3.82 -13.58
CA GLY A 30 9.74 -5.26 -13.69
C GLY A 30 8.42 -5.77 -13.13
N ASP A 31 8.44 -7.00 -12.65
CA ASP A 31 7.23 -7.67 -12.16
C ASP A 31 6.76 -7.10 -10.84
N LEU A 32 5.49 -6.73 -10.79
CA LEU A 32 4.84 -6.17 -9.63
C LEU A 32 3.64 -7.03 -9.23
N VAL A 33 3.25 -6.91 -7.98
CA VAL A 33 2.03 -7.54 -7.47
C VAL A 33 1.17 -6.43 -6.88
N ILE A 34 -0.12 -6.43 -7.25
CA ILE A 34 -1.13 -5.55 -6.66
C ILE A 34 -2.12 -6.40 -5.89
N THR A 35 -2.50 -5.95 -4.70
CA THR A 35 -3.48 -6.63 -3.86
C THR A 35 -4.24 -5.63 -3.00
N ARG A 36 -5.21 -6.15 -2.24
CA ARG A 36 -5.93 -5.34 -1.26
C ARG A 36 -5.00 -4.94 -0.13
N GLY A 37 -5.02 -3.68 0.25
CA GLY A 37 -4.36 -3.24 1.45
C GLY A 37 -5.16 -3.65 2.68
N ARG A 38 -4.57 -3.47 3.85
CA ARG A 38 -5.26 -3.71 5.12
C ARG A 38 -6.45 -2.78 5.27
N GLU A 39 -6.31 -1.55 4.83
CA GLU A 39 -7.39 -0.56 4.80
C GLU A 39 -7.97 -0.51 3.38
N ARG A 40 -8.87 0.43 3.11
CA ARG A 40 -9.53 0.54 1.80
C ARG A 40 -8.62 1.19 0.76
N CYS A 41 -7.55 0.51 0.45
CA CYS A 41 -6.58 0.93 -0.56
C CYS A 41 -6.01 -0.29 -1.29
N ALA A 42 -5.32 -0.05 -2.38
CA ALA A 42 -4.58 -1.09 -3.07
C ALA A 42 -3.10 -0.98 -2.71
N TRP A 43 -2.44 -2.10 -2.48
CA TRP A 43 -1.00 -2.16 -2.25
C TRP A 43 -0.29 -2.71 -3.48
N ILE A 44 0.84 -2.11 -3.81
CA ILE A 44 1.70 -2.53 -4.92
C ILE A 44 3.09 -2.79 -4.37
N MET A 45 3.63 -3.95 -4.69
CA MET A 45 4.96 -4.39 -4.27
C MET A 45 5.70 -4.97 -5.46
N THR A 46 7.02 -4.91 -5.40
CA THR A 46 7.83 -5.69 -6.35
C THR A 46 7.63 -7.18 -6.03
N ALA A 47 7.88 -8.04 -7.00
CA ALA A 47 7.73 -9.48 -6.81
C ALA A 47 8.60 -9.99 -5.65
N SER A 48 9.82 -9.47 -5.51
CA SER A 48 10.71 -9.89 -4.42
C SER A 48 10.21 -9.46 -3.05
N VAL A 49 9.65 -8.25 -2.93
CA VAL A 49 9.04 -7.79 -1.67
C VAL A 49 7.82 -8.62 -1.35
N TRP A 50 7.00 -8.94 -2.35
CA TRP A 50 5.82 -9.78 -2.18
C TRP A 50 6.18 -11.16 -1.62
N GLU A 51 7.20 -11.82 -2.16
CA GLU A 51 7.64 -13.11 -1.67
C GLU A 51 8.07 -13.06 -0.21
N ARG A 52 8.84 -12.03 0.18
CA ARG A 52 9.23 -11.84 1.58
C ARG A 52 8.03 -11.58 2.47
N TYR A 53 7.08 -10.80 1.99
CA TYR A 53 5.87 -10.48 2.73
C TYR A 53 5.05 -11.75 3.01
N GLU A 54 4.85 -12.60 1.99
CA GLU A 54 4.17 -13.88 2.16
C GLU A 54 4.89 -14.77 3.19
N GLN A 55 6.19 -14.87 3.07
CA GLN A 55 7.01 -15.70 3.95
C GLN A 55 6.94 -15.19 5.40
N ASP A 56 7.08 -13.90 5.59
CA ASP A 56 6.99 -13.29 6.91
C ASP A 56 5.64 -13.52 7.57
N LEU A 57 4.56 -13.37 6.82
CA LEU A 57 3.22 -13.62 7.35
C LEU A 57 3.05 -15.07 7.79
N ARG A 58 3.53 -16.03 6.99
CA ARG A 58 3.46 -17.44 7.34
C ARG A 58 4.24 -17.74 8.61
N THR A 59 5.47 -17.23 8.68
CA THR A 59 6.34 -17.44 9.84
C THR A 59 5.74 -16.84 11.11
N ARG A 60 5.32 -15.58 11.05
CA ARG A 60 4.73 -14.88 12.19
C ARG A 60 3.41 -15.49 12.62
N SER A 61 2.60 -15.97 11.68
CA SER A 61 1.33 -16.62 12.00
C SER A 61 1.55 -17.86 12.85
N LYS A 62 2.57 -18.64 12.57
CA LYS A 62 2.93 -19.80 13.37
C LYS A 62 3.43 -19.39 14.75
N GLU A 63 4.29 -18.39 14.82
CA GLU A 63 4.85 -17.87 16.07
C GLU A 63 3.77 -17.31 16.97
N GLU A 64 2.78 -16.59 16.40
CA GLU A 64 1.68 -15.98 17.15
C GLU A 64 0.53 -16.95 17.43
N GLY A 65 0.63 -18.16 16.92
CA GLY A 65 -0.37 -19.20 17.18
C GLY A 65 -1.73 -18.94 16.55
N LEU A 66 -1.77 -18.39 15.35
CA LEU A 66 -3.03 -18.21 14.63
C LEU A 66 -3.66 -19.56 14.35
N ASN A 67 -4.99 -19.67 14.54
CA ASN A 67 -5.70 -20.87 14.16
C ASN A 67 -5.95 -20.88 12.65
N ASP A 68 -6.44 -22.01 12.13
CA ASP A 68 -6.66 -22.20 10.70
C ASP A 68 -7.66 -21.19 10.14
N GLU A 69 -8.73 -20.88 10.85
CA GLU A 69 -9.72 -19.92 10.40
C GLU A 69 -9.14 -18.51 10.28
N GLN A 70 -8.32 -18.11 11.26
CA GLN A 70 -7.64 -16.81 11.22
C GLN A 70 -6.69 -16.73 10.05
N TRP A 71 -5.91 -17.78 9.82
CA TRP A 71 -4.98 -17.81 8.70
C TRP A 71 -5.72 -17.78 7.34
N ASP A 72 -6.75 -18.59 7.19
CA ASP A 72 -7.54 -18.65 5.94
C ASP A 72 -8.16 -17.28 5.63
N SER A 73 -8.71 -16.61 6.63
CA SER A 73 -9.32 -15.29 6.44
C SER A 73 -8.30 -14.27 5.98
N LEU A 74 -7.10 -14.31 6.55
CA LEU A 74 -5.99 -13.44 6.19
C LEU A 74 -5.54 -13.73 4.75
N GLU A 75 -5.37 -14.99 4.43
CA GLU A 75 -4.96 -15.44 3.10
C GLU A 75 -5.97 -15.02 2.04
N TYR A 76 -7.26 -15.21 2.29
CA TYR A 76 -8.31 -14.79 1.33
C TYR A 76 -8.29 -13.29 1.10
N LYS A 77 -8.12 -12.52 2.16
CA LYS A 77 -8.11 -11.06 2.03
C LYS A 77 -6.89 -10.54 1.30
N LEU A 78 -5.71 -10.98 1.71
CA LEU A 78 -4.44 -10.40 1.22
C LEU A 78 -3.93 -11.06 -0.05
N PHE A 79 -4.11 -12.37 -0.19
CA PHE A 79 -3.57 -13.10 -1.33
C PHE A 79 -4.61 -13.45 -2.38
N GLY A 80 -5.86 -13.64 -1.98
CA GLY A 80 -6.92 -14.06 -2.88
C GLY A 80 -7.24 -13.08 -4.01
N HIS A 81 -6.87 -11.82 -3.85
CA HIS A 81 -7.08 -10.78 -4.87
C HIS A 81 -5.77 -10.24 -5.44
N ALA A 82 -4.65 -10.91 -5.14
CA ALA A 82 -3.36 -10.51 -5.68
C ALA A 82 -3.29 -10.80 -7.18
N GLN A 83 -2.78 -9.85 -7.93
CA GLN A 83 -2.60 -9.98 -9.37
C GLN A 83 -1.23 -9.46 -9.77
N GLU A 84 -0.65 -10.08 -10.79
CA GLU A 84 0.59 -9.64 -11.37
C GLU A 84 0.33 -8.46 -12.30
N LEU A 85 1.25 -7.53 -12.33
CA LEU A 85 1.20 -6.42 -13.28
C LEU A 85 2.59 -5.81 -13.45
N GLU A 86 2.69 -4.84 -14.34
CA GLU A 86 3.91 -4.06 -14.50
C GLU A 86 3.53 -2.65 -14.98
N LEU A 87 4.45 -1.71 -14.82
CA LEU A 87 4.26 -0.36 -15.34
C LEU A 87 4.20 -0.41 -16.87
N ASP A 88 3.29 0.35 -17.46
CA ASP A 88 3.30 0.52 -18.90
C ASP A 88 4.41 1.51 -19.29
N LYS A 89 4.59 1.73 -20.61
CA LYS A 89 5.65 2.62 -21.12
C LYS A 89 5.51 4.06 -20.63
N ALA A 90 4.30 4.48 -20.30
CA ALA A 90 4.03 5.83 -19.80
C ALA A 90 4.11 5.91 -18.27
N GLY A 91 4.47 4.82 -17.60
CA GLY A 91 4.57 4.79 -16.14
C GLY A 91 3.24 4.68 -15.43
N ARG A 92 2.24 4.06 -16.08
CA ARG A 92 0.90 3.89 -15.50
C ARG A 92 0.69 2.45 -15.07
N ILE A 93 -0.17 2.27 -14.09
CA ILE A 93 -0.60 0.96 -13.62
C ILE A 93 -2.08 0.80 -13.88
N ALA A 94 -2.47 -0.31 -14.51
CA ALA A 94 -3.87 -0.66 -14.70
C ALA A 94 -4.38 -1.33 -13.43
N ILE A 95 -5.29 -0.65 -12.72
CA ILE A 95 -5.85 -1.18 -11.47
C ILE A 95 -7.02 -2.10 -11.82
N PRO A 96 -7.00 -3.37 -11.42
CA PRO A 96 -8.12 -4.28 -11.67
C PRO A 96 -9.42 -3.75 -11.08
N LEU A 97 -10.53 -3.99 -11.77
CA LEU A 97 -11.84 -3.46 -11.35
C LEU A 97 -12.21 -3.87 -9.93
N THR A 98 -11.90 -5.09 -9.52
CA THR A 98 -12.20 -5.56 -8.16
C THR A 98 -11.47 -4.71 -7.11
N LEU A 99 -10.23 -4.32 -7.40
CA LEU A 99 -9.45 -3.49 -6.48
C LEU A 99 -9.89 -2.02 -6.52
N ARG A 100 -10.31 -1.53 -7.70
CA ARG A 100 -10.89 -0.19 -7.78
C ARG A 100 -12.16 -0.07 -6.95
N LYS A 101 -12.99 -1.10 -6.98
CA LYS A 101 -14.22 -1.16 -6.17
C LYS A 101 -13.89 -1.28 -4.69
N TYR A 102 -12.98 -2.16 -4.33
CA TYR A 102 -12.56 -2.34 -2.93
C TYR A 102 -12.06 -1.03 -2.33
N ALA A 103 -11.22 -0.32 -3.07
CA ALA A 103 -10.64 0.94 -2.61
C ALA A 103 -11.53 2.16 -2.87
N ASN A 104 -12.69 1.95 -3.51
CA ASN A 104 -13.60 3.03 -3.85
C ASN A 104 -12.92 4.16 -4.62
N LEU A 105 -12.06 3.78 -5.58
CA LEU A 105 -11.29 4.76 -6.34
C LEU A 105 -12.20 5.58 -7.24
N SER A 106 -12.04 6.89 -7.17
CA SER A 106 -12.67 7.84 -8.08
C SER A 106 -11.57 8.44 -8.98
N LYS A 107 -11.90 9.50 -9.68
CA LYS A 107 -10.93 10.17 -10.57
C LYS A 107 -9.71 10.68 -9.82
N ASP A 108 -9.90 11.22 -8.63
CA ASP A 108 -8.81 11.81 -7.85
C ASP A 108 -8.24 10.79 -6.87
N CYS A 109 -7.01 10.40 -7.14
CA CYS A 109 -6.27 9.41 -6.35
C CYS A 109 -5.03 10.01 -5.72
N ILE A 110 -4.52 9.34 -4.71
CA ILE A 110 -3.23 9.67 -4.13
C ILE A 110 -2.39 8.40 -4.10
N VAL A 111 -1.15 8.51 -4.57
CA VAL A 111 -0.16 7.44 -4.56
C VAL A 111 0.81 7.72 -3.43
N ILE A 112 0.95 6.78 -2.53
CA ILE A 112 1.84 6.93 -1.38
C ILE A 112 2.90 5.85 -1.45
N ASN A 113 4.17 6.26 -1.48
CA ASN A 113 5.27 5.31 -1.48
C ASN A 113 5.93 5.27 -0.11
N GLY A 114 5.85 4.11 0.54
CA GLY A 114 6.59 3.82 1.74
C GLY A 114 7.89 3.10 1.40
N LYS A 115 8.48 2.43 2.37
CA LYS A 115 9.75 1.74 2.17
C LYS A 115 9.61 0.51 1.26
N ASN A 116 8.57 -0.28 1.47
CA ASN A 116 8.42 -1.59 0.84
C ASN A 116 7.23 -1.71 -0.10
N ARG A 117 6.37 -0.71 -0.16
CA ARG A 117 5.18 -0.77 -1.01
C ARG A 117 4.63 0.61 -1.32
N MET A 118 3.91 0.69 -2.43
CA MET A 118 3.05 1.82 -2.72
C MET A 118 1.63 1.51 -2.29
N SER A 119 0.90 2.53 -1.86
CA SER A 119 -0.53 2.44 -1.59
C SER A 119 -1.25 3.39 -2.53
N ILE A 120 -2.33 2.91 -3.14
CA ILE A 120 -3.18 3.76 -4.00
C ILE A 120 -4.50 3.94 -3.26
N TRP A 121 -4.83 5.19 -2.99
CA TRP A 121 -6.06 5.58 -2.28
C TRP A 121 -6.89 6.53 -3.13
N ASP A 122 -8.17 6.50 -2.90
CA ASP A 122 -9.05 7.61 -3.28
C ASP A 122 -8.71 8.80 -2.38
N CYS A 123 -8.57 10.00 -2.95
CA CYS A 123 -8.15 11.18 -2.17
C CYS A 123 -9.05 11.46 -0.98
N GLU A 124 -10.35 11.47 -1.19
CA GLU A 124 -11.32 11.77 -0.13
C GLU A 124 -11.31 10.69 0.95
N THR A 125 -11.26 9.43 0.54
CA THR A 125 -11.18 8.29 1.47
C THR A 125 -9.92 8.39 2.32
N PHE A 126 -8.81 8.79 1.73
CA PHE A 126 -7.55 8.92 2.44
C PHE A 126 -7.58 10.04 3.47
N GLU A 127 -8.16 11.19 3.11
CA GLU A 127 -8.30 12.31 4.04
C GLU A 127 -9.14 11.91 5.25
N THR A 128 -10.26 11.23 5.01
CA THR A 128 -11.12 10.73 6.09
C THR A 128 -10.37 9.73 6.97
N TYR A 129 -9.62 8.82 6.35
CA TYR A 129 -8.80 7.85 7.07
C TYR A 129 -7.81 8.54 8.01
N LEU A 130 -7.08 9.54 7.51
CA LEU A 130 -6.10 10.27 8.32
C LEU A 130 -6.75 10.98 9.50
N GLU A 131 -7.91 11.62 9.27
CA GLU A 131 -8.64 12.29 10.34
C GLU A 131 -9.08 11.31 11.42
N GLU A 132 -9.63 10.17 11.02
CA GLU A 132 -10.07 9.14 11.96
C GLU A 132 -8.92 8.52 12.74
N LYS A 133 -7.73 8.45 12.13
CA LYS A 133 -6.55 7.83 12.75
C LYS A 133 -5.67 8.82 13.51
N GLU A 134 -6.03 10.11 13.53
CA GLU A 134 -5.24 11.12 14.22
C GLU A 134 -4.95 10.75 15.69
N PRO A 135 -5.93 10.30 16.49
CA PRO A 135 -5.65 9.89 17.88
C PRO A 135 -4.65 8.73 17.96
N MET A 136 -4.78 7.77 17.05
CA MET A 136 -3.87 6.62 16.98
C MET A 136 -2.45 7.05 16.63
N VAL A 137 -2.33 7.96 15.66
CA VAL A 137 -1.02 8.51 15.26
C VAL A 137 -0.38 9.24 16.44
N ARG A 138 -1.14 10.06 17.15
CA ARG A 138 -0.66 10.78 18.31
C ARG A 138 -0.17 9.85 19.40
N GLU A 139 -0.93 8.78 19.68
CA GLU A 139 -0.53 7.78 20.66
C GLU A 139 0.76 7.06 20.22
N ALA A 140 0.84 6.69 18.94
CA ALA A 140 2.04 6.07 18.40
C ALA A 140 3.25 6.99 18.50
N MET A 141 3.06 8.27 18.14
CA MET A 141 4.14 9.26 18.23
C MET A 141 4.58 9.45 19.68
N ASN A 142 3.65 9.44 20.64
CA ASN A 142 3.98 9.54 22.05
C ASN A 142 4.84 8.37 22.52
N LYS A 143 4.52 7.17 22.09
CA LYS A 143 5.32 5.99 22.41
C LYS A 143 6.74 6.11 21.85
N LEU A 144 6.86 6.59 20.61
CA LEU A 144 8.15 6.79 19.96
C LEU A 144 8.88 8.02 20.53
N GLY A 145 8.13 9.09 20.77
CA GLY A 145 8.65 10.35 21.28
C GLY A 145 9.21 10.25 22.68
N SER A 146 8.66 9.34 23.50
CA SER A 146 9.21 9.07 24.82
C SER A 146 10.64 8.54 24.72
N GLN A 147 11.03 8.09 23.54
CA GLN A 147 12.39 7.65 23.24
C GLN A 147 13.27 8.79 22.69
N ASP A 148 12.75 10.00 22.67
CA ASP A 148 13.48 11.19 22.24
C ASP A 148 13.96 11.18 20.80
N ILE A 149 13.22 10.52 19.91
CA ILE A 149 13.60 10.44 18.51
C ILE A 149 13.76 11.81 17.86
N PHE A 150 12.96 12.79 18.29
CA PHE A 150 12.96 14.14 17.72
C PHE A 150 13.64 15.17 18.60
N ARG A 151 14.33 14.73 19.64
CA ARG A 151 15.03 15.63 20.58
C ARG A 151 16.52 15.71 20.36
N THR A 152 16.97 15.30 19.25
CA THR A 152 18.37 15.39 18.87
C THR A 152 18.65 16.81 18.40
N GLY A 153 18.63 17.70 19.27
CA GLY A 153 18.93 19.07 18.88
C GLY A 153 20.37 19.40 19.10
#